data_638ab91e2c66aeaab7240fb1f01fc12a
#
_entry.id   638ab91e2c66aeaab7240fb1f01fc12a
#
_cell.length_a   1.000
_cell.length_b   1.000
_cell.length_c   1.000
_cell.angle_alpha   90.00
_cell.angle_beta   90.00
_cell.angle_gamma   90.00
#
_symmetry.space_group_name_H-M   'P 1'
#
loop_
_entity.id
_entity.type
_entity.pdbx_description
1 polymer ?
#
loop_
_entity_poly.entity_id
_entity_poly.type
_entity_poly.pdbx_seq_one_letter_code
_entity_poly.pdbx_strand_id
1 'polypeptide(L)'
;MKRVFLAGAALLLSASALADECDNATTQLELNTCSAQQYQAADKKLNQTYQAAVKRAEAPQRELLKKAQQAWIALRDADCAFIGSGTEGGSVQPMIVNQCLAEKTVEREAFLASLMQCEEGDLSCPLPPGN
;
A
#
# COMPACT_ATOMS: atom_id res chain seq x y z
N MET A 1 -21.53 28.37 30.19
CA MET A 1 -20.17 27.89 29.86
C MET A 1 -20.17 27.23 28.53
N LYS A 2 -19.46 27.79 27.61
CA LYS A 2 -19.38 27.23 26.26
C LYS A 2 -18.08 26.50 26.11
N ARG A 3 -18.16 25.23 25.77
CA ARG A 3 -17.00 24.44 25.46
C ARG A 3 -16.99 24.21 23.98
N VAL A 4 -15.98 24.73 23.34
CA VAL A 4 -15.75 24.50 21.92
C VAL A 4 -14.89 23.25 21.82
N PHE A 5 -15.47 22.20 21.31
CA PHE A 5 -14.71 21.01 20.99
C PHE A 5 -14.24 21.14 19.54
N LEU A 6 -13.03 21.57 19.40
CA LEU A 6 -12.33 21.45 18.12
C LEU A 6 -11.87 20.01 17.99
N ALA A 7 -12.73 19.18 17.47
CA ALA A 7 -12.33 17.85 17.05
C ALA A 7 -11.41 18.01 15.84
N GLY A 8 -10.15 17.70 16.02
CA GLY A 8 -9.17 17.83 14.96
C GLY A 8 -9.48 16.96 13.77
N ALA A 9 -9.80 17.60 12.66
CA ALA A 9 -9.94 16.97 11.36
C ALA A 9 -8.58 16.85 10.64
N ALA A 10 -7.50 16.68 11.39
CA ALA A 10 -6.14 16.78 10.85
C ALA A 10 -5.60 15.51 10.17
N LEU A 11 -6.36 14.41 10.19
CA LEU A 11 -5.85 13.09 9.74
C LEU A 11 -6.14 12.74 8.29
N LEU A 12 -6.89 13.57 7.57
CA LEU A 12 -7.29 13.27 6.18
C LEU A 12 -6.43 13.99 5.13
N LEU A 13 -5.47 14.80 5.55
CA LEU A 13 -4.74 15.68 4.64
C LEU A 13 -3.56 15.01 3.92
N SER A 14 -3.02 13.90 4.42
CA SER A 14 -1.82 13.29 3.83
C SER A 14 -2.10 12.50 2.55
N ALA A 15 -3.28 11.88 2.44
CA ALA A 15 -3.65 11.14 1.23
C ALA A 15 -4.07 12.07 0.09
N SER A 16 -4.72 13.20 0.43
CA SER A 16 -5.12 14.19 -0.56
C SER A 16 -3.94 15.00 -1.12
N ALA A 17 -2.85 15.16 -0.36
CA ALA A 17 -1.66 15.87 -0.84
C ALA A 17 -0.97 15.14 -2.00
N LEU A 18 -0.90 13.79 -1.98
CA LEU A 18 -0.33 13.01 -3.07
C LEU A 18 -1.22 13.01 -4.31
N ALA A 19 -2.54 12.93 -4.12
CA ALA A 19 -3.49 13.04 -5.22
C ALA A 19 -3.44 14.43 -5.87
N ASP A 20 -3.32 15.51 -5.04
CA ASP A 20 -3.24 16.88 -5.52
C ASP A 20 -1.97 17.12 -6.35
N GLU A 21 -0.84 16.53 -6.00
CA GLU A 21 0.38 16.62 -6.80
C GLU A 21 0.19 16.04 -8.19
N CYS A 22 -0.50 14.91 -8.32
CA CYS A 22 -0.79 14.29 -9.60
C CYS A 22 -1.83 15.08 -10.39
N ASP A 23 -2.81 15.66 -9.73
CA ASP A 23 -3.84 16.50 -10.37
C ASP A 23 -3.24 17.77 -10.97
N ASN A 24 -2.14 18.27 -10.43
CA ASN A 24 -1.45 19.44 -10.96
C ASN A 24 -0.44 19.12 -12.07
N ALA A 25 -0.20 17.82 -12.33
CA ALA A 25 0.68 17.40 -13.40
C ALA A 25 0.05 17.70 -14.76
N THR A 26 0.79 18.37 -15.64
CA THR A 26 0.31 18.79 -16.95
C THR A 26 1.04 18.10 -18.10
N THR A 27 2.15 17.45 -17.83
CA THR A 27 2.93 16.71 -18.84
C THR A 27 2.96 15.23 -18.49
N GLN A 28 3.23 14.39 -19.50
CA GLN A 28 3.38 12.96 -19.26
C GLN A 28 4.56 12.66 -18.35
N LEU A 29 5.64 13.41 -18.45
CA LEU A 29 6.79 13.24 -17.56
C LEU A 29 6.41 13.54 -16.10
N GLU A 30 5.66 14.61 -15.85
CA GLU A 30 5.17 14.94 -14.50
C GLU A 30 4.23 13.85 -13.97
N LEU A 31 3.35 13.32 -14.81
CA LEU A 31 2.46 12.21 -14.44
C LEU A 31 3.24 10.94 -14.11
N ASN A 32 4.27 10.64 -14.88
CA ASN A 32 5.14 9.50 -14.61
C ASN A 32 5.87 9.66 -13.27
N THR A 33 6.39 10.84 -13.00
CA THR A 33 7.08 11.16 -11.75
C THR A 33 6.12 11.06 -10.56
N CYS A 34 4.94 11.64 -10.70
CA CYS A 34 3.93 11.60 -9.64
C CYS A 34 3.47 10.16 -9.34
N SER A 35 3.19 9.38 -10.36
CA SER A 35 2.79 7.97 -10.18
C SER A 35 3.89 7.13 -9.53
N ALA A 36 5.15 7.40 -9.85
CA ALA A 36 6.28 6.75 -9.18
C ALA A 36 6.34 7.11 -7.69
N GLN A 37 6.10 8.37 -7.35
CA GLN A 37 6.05 8.82 -5.95
C GLN A 37 4.90 8.17 -5.19
N GLN A 38 3.74 8.03 -5.81
CA GLN A 38 2.59 7.34 -5.21
C GLN A 38 2.91 5.88 -4.91
N TYR A 39 3.56 5.20 -5.85
CA TYR A 39 3.99 3.82 -5.64
C TYR A 39 5.01 3.74 -4.50
N GLN A 40 6.01 4.62 -4.48
CA GLN A 40 7.03 4.64 -3.43
C GLN A 40 6.42 4.86 -2.04
N ALA A 41 5.44 5.75 -1.93
CA ALA A 41 4.74 6.01 -0.67
C ALA A 41 3.94 4.78 -0.22
N ALA A 42 3.24 4.13 -1.14
CA ALA A 42 2.49 2.90 -0.85
C ALA A 42 3.42 1.76 -0.41
N ASP A 43 4.55 1.62 -1.10
CA ASP A 43 5.55 0.59 -0.80
C ASP A 43 6.18 0.80 0.59
N LYS A 44 6.50 2.04 0.93
CA LYS A 44 7.01 2.39 2.26
C LYS A 44 6.02 2.00 3.35
N LYS A 45 4.75 2.32 3.16
CA LYS A 45 3.70 1.98 4.13
C LYS A 45 3.52 0.47 4.24
N LEU A 46 3.51 -0.24 3.12
CA LEU A 46 3.44 -1.71 3.11
C LEU A 46 4.60 -2.32 3.90
N ASN A 47 5.82 -1.85 3.66
CA ASN A 47 7.00 -2.36 4.35
C ASN A 47 6.93 -2.12 5.86
N GLN A 48 6.42 -0.98 6.31
CA GLN A 48 6.20 -0.69 7.73
C GLN A 48 5.18 -1.67 8.34
N THR A 49 4.06 -1.89 7.65
CA THR A 49 3.02 -2.82 8.11
C THR A 49 3.52 -4.26 8.10
N TYR A 50 4.25 -4.65 7.06
CA TYR A 50 4.86 -5.98 6.98
C TYR A 50 5.84 -6.23 8.13
N GLN A 51 6.70 -5.27 8.45
CA GLN A 51 7.64 -5.40 9.58
C GLN A 51 6.91 -5.51 10.91
N ALA A 52 5.83 -4.78 11.09
CA ALA A 52 5.00 -4.88 12.29
C ALA A 52 4.35 -6.28 12.41
N ALA A 53 3.85 -6.81 11.30
CA ALA A 53 3.28 -8.17 11.26
C ALA A 53 4.34 -9.23 11.56
N VAL A 54 5.53 -9.11 11.00
CA VAL A 54 6.66 -10.02 11.26
C VAL A 54 7.02 -10.05 12.74
N LYS A 55 7.04 -8.89 13.39
CA LYS A 55 7.35 -8.81 14.84
C LYS A 55 6.30 -9.51 15.70
N ARG A 56 5.04 -9.47 15.29
CA ARG A 56 3.95 -10.11 16.04
C ARG A 56 3.82 -11.60 15.75
N ALA A 57 4.32 -12.05 14.60
CA ALA A 57 4.19 -13.44 14.20
C ALA A 57 5.11 -14.36 15.01
N GLU A 58 4.59 -15.52 15.37
CA GLU A 58 5.41 -16.60 15.90
C GLU A 58 6.23 -17.24 14.78
N ALA A 59 7.27 -17.99 15.13
CA ALA A 59 8.23 -18.48 14.14
C ALA A 59 7.61 -19.22 12.95
N PRO A 60 6.66 -20.17 13.15
CA PRO A 60 6.04 -20.84 11.99
C PRO A 60 5.25 -19.90 11.10
N GLN A 61 4.48 -18.98 11.70
CA GLN A 61 3.67 -18.00 10.98
C GLN A 61 4.56 -16.99 10.26
N ARG A 62 5.69 -16.64 10.85
CA ARG A 62 6.65 -15.73 10.22
C ARG A 62 7.18 -16.28 8.91
N GLU A 63 7.53 -17.55 8.86
CA GLU A 63 7.99 -18.20 7.64
C GLU A 63 6.90 -18.25 6.56
N LEU A 64 5.66 -18.55 6.96
CA LEU A 64 4.52 -18.55 6.05
C LEU A 64 4.26 -17.14 5.51
N LEU A 65 4.33 -16.12 6.36
CA LEU A 65 4.16 -14.73 5.96
C LEU A 65 5.24 -14.29 4.96
N LYS A 66 6.49 -14.66 5.20
CA LYS A 66 7.60 -14.37 4.26
C LYS A 66 7.34 -14.99 2.90
N LYS A 67 6.95 -16.27 2.85
CA LYS A 67 6.63 -16.96 1.60
C LYS A 67 5.47 -16.28 0.86
N ALA A 68 4.41 -15.94 1.60
CA ALA A 68 3.25 -15.28 1.03
C ALA A 68 3.62 -13.91 0.46
N GLN A 69 4.44 -13.15 1.17
CA GLN A 69 4.86 -11.82 0.71
C GLN A 69 5.73 -11.90 -0.54
N GLN A 70 6.66 -12.85 -0.59
CA GLN A 70 7.50 -13.05 -1.77
C GLN A 70 6.66 -13.46 -3.00
N ALA A 71 5.70 -14.37 -2.81
CA ALA A 71 4.80 -14.79 -3.88
C ALA A 71 3.92 -13.63 -4.35
N TRP A 72 3.44 -12.82 -3.41
CA TRP A 72 2.63 -11.65 -3.74
C TRP A 72 3.42 -10.61 -4.53
N ILE A 73 4.67 -10.31 -4.16
CA ILE A 73 5.53 -9.38 -4.90
C ILE A 73 5.69 -9.87 -6.35
N ALA A 74 5.97 -11.14 -6.55
CA ALA A 74 6.14 -11.72 -7.88
C ALA A 74 4.85 -11.60 -8.70
N LEU A 75 3.70 -11.89 -8.11
CA LEU A 75 2.40 -11.78 -8.77
C LEU A 75 2.09 -10.32 -9.12
N ARG A 76 2.28 -9.40 -8.17
CA ARG A 76 2.08 -7.96 -8.40
C ARG A 76 2.90 -7.48 -9.60
N ASP A 77 4.17 -7.80 -9.62
CA ASP A 77 5.08 -7.34 -10.67
C ASP A 77 4.69 -7.94 -12.04
N ALA A 78 4.32 -9.21 -12.06
CA ALA A 78 3.87 -9.87 -13.28
C ALA A 78 2.53 -9.29 -13.78
N ASP A 79 1.57 -9.09 -12.89
CA ASP A 79 0.28 -8.49 -13.24
C ASP A 79 0.46 -7.09 -13.82
N CYS A 80 1.31 -6.27 -13.20
CA CYS A 80 1.52 -4.89 -13.65
C CYS A 80 2.32 -4.82 -14.95
N ALA A 81 3.24 -5.75 -15.19
CA ALA A 81 3.89 -5.89 -16.48
C ALA A 81 2.87 -6.25 -17.58
N PHE A 82 1.95 -7.14 -17.27
CA PHE A 82 0.86 -7.52 -18.17
C PHE A 82 -0.07 -6.33 -18.46
N ILE A 83 -0.49 -5.60 -17.41
CA ILE A 83 -1.34 -4.41 -17.53
C ILE A 83 -0.66 -3.34 -18.40
N GLY A 84 0.65 -3.14 -18.23
CA GLY A 84 1.41 -2.14 -18.98
C GLY A 84 1.81 -2.57 -20.39
N SER A 85 1.61 -3.82 -20.76
CA SER A 85 2.10 -4.37 -22.05
C SER A 85 1.51 -3.69 -23.28
N GLY A 86 0.26 -3.22 -23.18
CA GLY A 86 -0.40 -2.53 -24.28
C GLY A 86 0.17 -1.15 -24.59
N THR A 87 0.98 -0.58 -23.69
CA THR A 87 1.61 0.73 -23.84
C THR A 87 3.12 0.65 -23.98
N GLU A 88 3.64 -0.54 -24.28
CA GLU A 88 5.07 -0.79 -24.40
C GLU A 88 5.70 0.15 -25.43
N GLY A 89 6.82 0.79 -25.04
CA GLY A 89 7.50 1.76 -25.86
C GLY A 89 6.89 3.16 -25.85
N GLY A 90 5.70 3.34 -25.27
CA GLY A 90 5.07 4.64 -25.15
C GLY A 90 5.51 5.41 -23.90
N SER A 91 5.42 6.73 -23.96
CA SER A 91 5.75 7.61 -22.84
C SER A 91 4.76 7.47 -21.67
N VAL A 92 3.58 6.91 -21.90
CA VAL A 92 2.56 6.68 -20.88
C VAL A 92 2.81 5.41 -20.06
N GLN A 93 3.62 4.49 -20.56
CA GLN A 93 3.82 3.18 -19.92
C GLN A 93 4.26 3.27 -18.47
N PRO A 94 5.24 4.11 -18.08
CA PRO A 94 5.64 4.21 -16.67
C PRO A 94 4.49 4.60 -15.76
N MET A 95 3.61 5.50 -16.19
CA MET A 95 2.43 5.89 -15.41
C MET A 95 1.48 4.71 -15.21
N ILE A 96 1.18 3.96 -16.26
CA ILE A 96 0.27 2.81 -16.22
C ILE A 96 0.82 1.74 -15.27
N VAL A 97 2.10 1.41 -15.39
CA VAL A 97 2.76 0.41 -14.54
C VAL A 97 2.79 0.88 -13.08
N ASN A 98 3.19 2.13 -12.83
CA ASN A 98 3.27 2.68 -11.47
C ASN A 98 1.90 2.77 -10.79
N GLN A 99 0.86 3.14 -11.51
CA GLN A 99 -0.50 3.15 -10.98
C GLN A 99 -0.96 1.75 -10.58
N CYS A 100 -0.67 0.76 -11.40
CA CYS A 100 -0.97 -0.65 -11.09
C CYS A 100 -0.22 -1.10 -9.83
N LEU A 101 1.08 -0.83 -9.76
CA LEU A 101 1.91 -1.19 -8.60
C LEU A 101 1.41 -0.52 -7.33
N ALA A 102 1.05 0.78 -7.41
CA ALA A 102 0.53 1.52 -6.26
C ALA A 102 -0.79 0.93 -5.75
N GLU A 103 -1.74 0.67 -6.64
CA GLU A 103 -3.05 0.09 -6.28
C GLU A 103 -2.89 -1.24 -5.56
N LYS A 104 -2.13 -2.16 -6.15
CA LYS A 104 -1.93 -3.49 -5.57
C LYS A 104 -1.20 -3.42 -4.23
N THR A 105 -0.25 -2.50 -4.12
CA THR A 105 0.51 -2.30 -2.88
C THR A 105 -0.38 -1.74 -1.77
N VAL A 106 -1.27 -0.79 -2.07
CA VAL A 106 -2.26 -0.29 -1.11
C VAL A 106 -3.19 -1.40 -0.63
N GLU A 107 -3.67 -2.24 -1.54
CA GLU A 107 -4.53 -3.39 -1.21
C GLU A 107 -3.80 -4.38 -0.30
N ARG A 108 -2.54 -4.69 -0.58
CA ARG A 108 -1.75 -5.61 0.24
C ARG A 108 -1.50 -5.07 1.62
N GLU A 109 -1.18 -3.78 1.75
CA GLU A 109 -0.99 -3.12 3.04
C GLU A 109 -2.28 -3.21 3.88
N ALA A 110 -3.42 -2.91 3.28
CA ALA A 110 -4.72 -3.00 3.97
C ALA A 110 -5.01 -4.44 4.44
N PHE A 111 -4.70 -5.43 3.62
CA PHE A 111 -4.85 -6.84 3.99
C PHE A 111 -3.99 -7.19 5.22
N LEU A 112 -2.71 -6.84 5.21
CA LEU A 112 -1.82 -7.12 6.34
C LEU A 112 -2.24 -6.35 7.59
N ALA A 113 -2.65 -5.09 7.46
CA ALA A 113 -3.14 -4.29 8.57
C ALA A 113 -4.39 -4.91 9.21
N SER A 114 -5.29 -5.47 8.41
CA SER A 114 -6.50 -6.13 8.91
C SER A 114 -6.19 -7.33 9.79
N LEU A 115 -5.11 -8.05 9.52
CA LEU A 115 -4.71 -9.21 10.30
C LEU A 115 -4.16 -8.84 11.69
N MET A 116 -3.82 -7.58 11.90
CA MET A 116 -3.35 -7.07 13.19
C MET A 116 -4.48 -6.50 14.05
N GLN A 117 -5.71 -6.48 13.51
CA GLN A 117 -6.90 -5.92 14.17
C GLN A 117 -7.99 -6.97 14.35
N CYS A 118 -7.60 -8.24 14.45
CA CYS A 118 -8.56 -9.32 14.60
C CYS A 118 -9.25 -9.25 15.96
N GLU A 119 -10.52 -9.64 15.98
CA GLU A 119 -11.26 -9.79 17.21
C GLU A 119 -10.80 -11.03 17.97
N GLU A 120 -10.91 -10.97 19.30
CA GLU A 120 -10.59 -12.11 20.15
C GLU A 120 -11.47 -13.31 19.77
N GLY A 121 -10.81 -14.46 19.64
CA GLY A 121 -11.50 -15.71 19.27
C GLY A 121 -11.64 -15.93 17.76
N ASP A 122 -11.15 -15.03 16.94
CA ASP A 122 -11.15 -15.22 15.49
C ASP A 122 -10.09 -16.27 15.11
N LEU A 123 -10.57 -17.46 14.75
CA LEU A 123 -9.69 -18.58 14.38
C LEU A 123 -8.98 -18.40 13.04
N SER A 124 -9.44 -17.45 12.22
CA SER A 124 -8.80 -17.15 10.93
C SER A 124 -7.68 -16.12 11.05
N CYS A 125 -7.47 -15.57 12.24
CA CYS A 125 -6.43 -14.59 12.48
C CYS A 125 -5.11 -15.28 12.84
N PRO A 126 -4.06 -15.14 11.99
CA PRO A 126 -2.82 -15.88 12.21
C PRO A 126 -1.85 -15.19 13.17
N LEU A 127 -2.14 -13.96 13.58
CA LEU A 127 -1.26 -13.19 14.45
C LEU A 127 -1.79 -13.13 15.87
N PRO A 128 -0.93 -13.29 16.88
CA PRO A 128 -1.35 -13.13 18.28
C PRO A 128 -1.75 -11.66 18.54
N PRO A 129 -2.61 -11.42 19.55
CA PRO A 129 -2.99 -10.07 19.91
C PRO A 129 -1.78 -9.20 20.20
N GLY A 130 -1.80 -7.95 19.74
CA GLY A 130 -0.79 -6.96 20.05
C GLY A 130 -0.94 -6.46 21.48
N ASN A 131 0.18 -6.16 22.11
CA ASN A 131 0.20 -5.56 23.43
C ASN A 131 -0.01 -4.06 23.35
#